data_1097656b192868876f379d8610e2efe1
#
_entry.id   1097656b192868876f379d8610e2efe1
#
_cell.length_a   1.000
_cell.length_b   1.000
_cell.length_c   1.000
_cell.angle_alpha   90.00
_cell.angle_beta   90.00
_cell.angle_gamma   90.00
#
_symmetry.space_group_name_H-M   'P 1'
#
loop_
_entity.id
_entity.type
_entity.pdbx_description
1 polymer ?
#
loop_
_entity_poly.entity_id
_entity_poly.type
_entity_poly.pdbx_seq_one_letter_code
_entity_poly.pdbx_strand_id
1 'polypeptide(L)'
;MSDLFHEAVPLTFIMMVFEVMNLTPQHTYQVLTKRADRLAEVAKHLDWTPNIWMGVSVEDKRVLHRIDGLRGTPAHVKFLSCEPLIGPLPGMDLRGIDWVIVGGESGRKPRPMQEAWVLDIKRQCELFGVDFFFKQWGGTNKKKAGRVLEGRTWDAMPVVA
;
A
#
# COMPACT_ATOMS: atom_id res chain seq x y z
N MET A 1 10.67 9.51 -8.37
CA MET A 1 9.31 8.94 -8.34
C MET A 1 8.36 10.07 -7.98
N SER A 2 7.38 10.35 -8.79
CA SER A 2 6.37 11.38 -8.53
C SER A 2 5.26 10.82 -7.64
N ASP A 3 4.78 11.64 -6.70
CA ASP A 3 3.68 11.31 -5.79
C ASP A 3 2.53 12.28 -6.13
N LEU A 4 1.36 11.75 -6.49
CA LEU A 4 0.20 12.55 -6.90
C LEU A 4 -0.24 13.52 -5.79
N PHE A 5 -0.04 13.15 -4.53
CA PHE A 5 -0.38 13.96 -3.36
C PHE A 5 0.79 14.82 -2.84
N HIS A 6 1.82 15.04 -3.69
CA HIS A 6 2.89 15.97 -3.31
C HIS A 6 2.34 17.38 -3.14
N GLU A 7 2.87 18.13 -2.17
CA GLU A 7 2.44 19.50 -1.82
C GLU A 7 2.44 20.46 -3.02
N ALA A 8 3.42 20.30 -3.93
CA ALA A 8 3.53 21.10 -5.14
C ALA A 8 2.49 20.73 -6.23
N VAL A 9 1.71 19.65 -6.05
CA VAL A 9 0.66 19.26 -7.00
C VAL A 9 -0.63 19.98 -6.66
N PRO A 10 -1.17 20.87 -7.54
CA PRO A 10 -2.42 21.56 -7.27
C PRO A 10 -3.59 20.59 -7.12
N LEU A 11 -4.55 20.91 -6.24
CA LEU A 11 -5.77 20.13 -6.06
C LEU A 11 -6.53 19.93 -7.38
N THR A 12 -6.61 20.97 -8.20
CA THR A 12 -7.26 20.92 -9.52
C THR A 12 -6.65 19.86 -10.43
N PHE A 13 -5.32 19.66 -10.37
CA PHE A 13 -4.66 18.60 -11.14
C PHE A 13 -5.01 17.22 -10.60
N ILE A 14 -5.05 17.04 -9.26
CA ILE A 14 -5.47 15.79 -8.64
C ILE A 14 -6.91 15.44 -9.05
N MET A 15 -7.81 16.43 -9.03
CA MET A 15 -9.21 16.27 -9.48
C MET A 15 -9.29 15.82 -10.94
N MET A 16 -8.52 16.43 -11.83
CA MET A 16 -8.47 16.03 -13.26
C MET A 16 -7.99 14.57 -13.43
N VAL A 17 -6.99 14.14 -12.65
CA VAL A 17 -6.51 12.75 -12.68
C VAL A 17 -7.61 11.80 -12.22
N PHE A 18 -8.33 12.13 -11.15
CA PHE A 18 -9.45 11.34 -10.65
C PHE A 18 -10.61 11.29 -11.66
N GLU A 19 -10.91 12.39 -12.32
CA GLU A 19 -11.92 12.42 -13.40
C GLU A 19 -11.58 11.43 -14.52
N VAL A 20 -10.33 11.41 -14.99
CA VAL A 20 -9.88 10.43 -16.00
C VAL A 20 -10.03 9.00 -15.50
N MET A 21 -9.67 8.71 -14.24
CA MET A 21 -9.83 7.38 -13.65
C MET A 21 -11.30 6.98 -13.53
N ASN A 22 -12.18 7.91 -13.16
CA ASN A 22 -13.63 7.70 -13.07
C ASN A 22 -14.26 7.43 -14.46
N LEU A 23 -13.76 8.07 -15.51
CA LEU A 23 -14.24 7.89 -16.89
C LEU A 23 -13.73 6.60 -17.56
N THR A 24 -12.82 5.87 -16.92
CA THR A 24 -12.22 4.64 -17.46
C THR A 24 -12.39 3.44 -16.52
N PRO A 25 -13.66 3.05 -16.23
CA PRO A 25 -13.97 2.02 -15.23
C PRO A 25 -13.49 0.60 -15.62
N GLN A 26 -13.09 0.39 -16.87
CA GLN A 26 -12.48 -0.87 -17.34
C GLN A 26 -11.06 -1.09 -16.79
N HIS A 27 -10.45 -0.09 -16.16
CA HIS A 27 -9.13 -0.18 -15.54
C HIS A 27 -9.23 -0.08 -14.02
N THR A 28 -8.42 -0.85 -13.31
CA THR A 28 -8.22 -0.69 -11.86
C THR A 28 -6.99 0.17 -11.62
N TYR A 29 -7.16 1.27 -10.90
CA TYR A 29 -6.09 2.21 -10.57
C TYR A 29 -5.63 2.00 -9.13
N GLN A 30 -4.38 1.60 -8.96
CA GLN A 30 -3.74 1.50 -7.64
C GLN A 30 -2.93 2.78 -7.40
N VAL A 31 -3.51 3.71 -6.68
CA VAL A 31 -2.87 4.99 -6.34
C VAL A 31 -2.15 4.85 -5.01
N LEU A 32 -0.86 5.19 -4.97
CA LEU A 32 -0.01 5.05 -3.79
C LEU A 32 0.62 6.39 -3.41
N THR A 33 0.59 6.71 -2.12
CA THR A 33 1.23 7.92 -1.59
C THR A 33 1.97 7.66 -0.27
N LYS A 34 2.94 8.51 0.04
CA LYS A 34 3.55 8.62 1.36
C LYS A 34 2.99 9.81 2.17
N ARG A 35 2.09 10.58 1.58
CA ARG A 35 1.55 11.83 2.12
C ARG A 35 0.12 11.64 2.60
N ALA A 36 -0.02 10.82 3.65
CA ALA A 36 -1.34 10.48 4.20
C ALA A 36 -2.11 11.69 4.74
N ASP A 37 -1.41 12.69 5.30
CA ASP A 37 -2.04 13.92 5.79
C ASP A 37 -2.64 14.71 4.63
N ARG A 38 -1.88 14.89 3.55
CA ARG A 38 -2.38 15.56 2.34
C ARG A 38 -3.51 14.78 1.69
N LEU A 39 -3.41 13.45 1.65
CA LEU A 39 -4.50 12.58 1.18
C LEU A 39 -5.78 12.83 2.00
N ALA A 40 -5.70 12.79 3.32
CA ALA A 40 -6.84 13.00 4.20
C ALA A 40 -7.49 14.39 4.00
N GLU A 41 -6.67 15.42 3.76
CA GLU A 41 -7.13 16.79 3.50
C GLU A 41 -7.93 16.88 2.18
N VAL A 42 -7.43 16.28 1.11
CA VAL A 42 -8.00 16.44 -0.24
C VAL A 42 -9.04 15.39 -0.60
N ALA A 43 -9.08 14.24 0.08
CA ALA A 43 -9.94 13.10 -0.27
C ALA A 43 -11.43 13.46 -0.36
N LYS A 44 -11.90 14.40 0.46
CA LYS A 44 -13.29 14.90 0.48
C LYS A 44 -13.68 15.71 -0.76
N HIS A 45 -12.71 16.14 -1.56
CA HIS A 45 -12.91 16.92 -2.79
C HIS A 45 -12.80 16.06 -4.05
N LEU A 46 -12.61 14.75 -3.89
CA LEU A 46 -12.40 13.80 -4.98
C LEU A 46 -13.61 12.87 -5.09
N ASP A 47 -13.99 12.53 -6.33
CA ASP A 47 -15.00 11.53 -6.60
C ASP A 47 -14.33 10.13 -6.65
N TRP A 48 -14.89 9.18 -5.91
CA TRP A 48 -14.32 7.86 -5.73
C TRP A 48 -15.19 6.78 -6.34
N THR A 49 -14.77 6.22 -7.47
CA THR A 49 -15.40 5.03 -8.06
C THR A 49 -14.68 3.75 -7.61
N PRO A 50 -15.34 2.58 -7.63
CA PRO A 50 -14.79 1.32 -7.12
C PRO A 50 -13.48 0.87 -7.77
N ASN A 51 -13.17 1.33 -8.99
CA ASN A 51 -11.95 1.03 -9.70
C ASN A 51 -10.73 1.84 -9.24
N ILE A 52 -10.91 2.82 -8.32
CA ILE A 52 -9.82 3.60 -7.73
C ILE A 52 -9.47 3.02 -6.36
N TRP A 53 -8.38 2.30 -6.29
CA TRP A 53 -7.84 1.73 -5.06
C TRP A 53 -6.80 2.68 -4.48
N MET A 54 -6.93 3.01 -3.21
CA MET A 54 -6.01 3.94 -2.56
C MET A 54 -5.10 3.24 -1.57
N GLY A 55 -3.81 3.55 -1.61
CA GLY A 55 -2.83 2.98 -0.70
C GLY A 55 -1.87 4.01 -0.12
N VAL A 56 -1.30 3.66 1.02
CA VAL A 56 -0.18 4.39 1.63
C VAL A 56 1.02 3.46 1.83
N SER A 57 2.23 4.04 1.70
CA SER A 57 3.45 3.31 2.05
C SER A 57 3.67 3.33 3.55
N VAL A 58 3.95 2.16 4.14
CA VAL A 58 4.25 1.98 5.56
C VAL A 58 5.49 1.12 5.70
N GLU A 59 6.67 1.74 5.82
CA GLU A 59 7.95 1.06 5.72
C GLU A 59 8.49 0.60 7.09
N ASP A 60 8.10 1.28 8.16
CA ASP A 60 8.44 0.97 9.55
C ASP A 60 7.48 1.67 10.54
N LYS A 61 7.67 1.41 11.84
CA LYS A 61 6.79 1.91 12.91
C LYS A 61 6.65 3.44 13.00
N ARG A 62 7.60 4.22 12.47
CA ARG A 62 7.59 5.70 12.53
C ARG A 62 6.46 6.29 11.68
N VAL A 63 5.95 5.54 10.73
CA VAL A 63 4.93 6.00 9.77
C VAL A 63 3.60 5.25 9.86
N LEU A 64 3.36 4.53 10.97
CA LEU A 64 2.09 3.83 11.22
C LEU A 64 0.87 4.76 11.19
N HIS A 65 1.03 6.03 11.59
CA HIS A 65 -0.03 7.04 11.55
C HIS A 65 -0.65 7.25 10.16
N ARG A 66 0.07 6.88 9.09
CA ARG A 66 -0.46 6.96 7.71
C ARG A 66 -1.67 6.06 7.47
N ILE A 67 -1.80 4.98 8.25
CA ILE A 67 -2.95 4.06 8.17
C ILE A 67 -4.25 4.78 8.52
N ASP A 68 -4.21 5.66 9.53
CA ASP A 68 -5.40 6.42 9.95
C ASP A 68 -5.84 7.42 8.87
N GLY A 69 -4.90 8.11 8.24
CA GLY A 69 -5.19 9.01 7.12
C GLY A 69 -5.84 8.27 5.93
N LEU A 70 -5.34 7.07 5.59
CA LEU A 70 -5.92 6.23 4.56
C LEU A 70 -7.34 5.75 4.94
N ARG A 71 -7.52 5.29 6.18
CA ARG A 71 -8.81 4.77 6.68
C ARG A 71 -9.92 5.79 6.55
N GLY A 72 -9.63 7.08 6.73
CA GLY A 72 -10.57 8.19 6.59
C GLY A 72 -11.00 8.50 5.15
N THR A 73 -10.39 7.88 4.13
CA THR A 73 -10.77 8.13 2.73
C THR A 73 -12.03 7.36 2.32
N PRO A 74 -12.80 7.86 1.34
CA PRO A 74 -13.95 7.15 0.77
C PRO A 74 -13.57 6.01 -0.19
N ALA A 75 -12.29 5.73 -0.41
CA ALA A 75 -11.83 4.69 -1.33
C ALA A 75 -12.50 3.34 -1.04
N HIS A 76 -12.95 2.64 -2.09
CA HIS A 76 -13.62 1.36 -1.98
C HIS A 76 -12.66 0.24 -1.55
N VAL A 77 -11.44 0.24 -2.10
CA VAL A 77 -10.35 -0.62 -1.66
C VAL A 77 -9.22 0.22 -1.10
N LYS A 78 -8.80 -0.10 0.11
CA LYS A 78 -7.69 0.55 0.83
C LYS A 78 -6.56 -0.44 1.05
N PHE A 79 -5.32 -0.08 0.66
CA PHE A 79 -4.20 -0.99 0.78
C PHE A 79 -2.96 -0.35 1.42
N LEU A 80 -2.16 -1.18 2.07
CA LEU A 80 -0.85 -0.79 2.60
C LEU A 80 0.25 -1.36 1.70
N SER A 81 1.22 -0.52 1.33
CA SER A 81 2.45 -0.93 0.68
C SER A 81 3.59 -0.87 1.70
N CYS A 82 3.90 -2.02 2.32
CA CYS A 82 5.05 -2.19 3.19
C CYS A 82 6.28 -2.53 2.33
N GLU A 83 6.62 -1.64 1.40
CA GLU A 83 7.72 -1.79 0.45
C GLU A 83 8.44 -0.44 0.21
N PRO A 84 9.76 -0.37 0.53
CA PRO A 84 10.53 -1.41 1.18
C PRO A 84 10.21 -1.57 2.67
N LEU A 85 10.03 -2.81 3.13
CA LEU A 85 9.92 -3.07 4.57
C LEU A 85 11.31 -3.00 5.19
N ILE A 86 11.53 -1.99 6.04
CA ILE A 86 12.85 -1.68 6.63
C ILE A 86 12.87 -1.74 8.16
N GLY A 87 11.75 -2.08 8.76
CA GLY A 87 11.62 -2.25 10.20
C GLY A 87 10.33 -2.98 10.57
N PRO A 88 10.18 -3.38 11.84
CA PRO A 88 8.97 -4.04 12.32
C PRO A 88 7.77 -3.07 12.30
N LEU A 89 6.58 -3.65 12.10
CA LEU A 89 5.28 -2.96 12.11
C LEU A 89 4.35 -3.60 13.16
N PRO A 90 4.69 -3.51 14.45
CA PRO A 90 3.89 -4.16 15.49
C PRO A 90 2.56 -3.43 15.70
N GLY A 91 1.49 -4.21 15.92
CA GLY A 91 0.20 -3.68 16.37
C GLY A 91 -0.49 -2.75 15.37
N MET A 92 -0.41 -3.05 14.07
CA MET A 92 -1.17 -2.31 13.06
C MET A 92 -2.67 -2.48 13.30
N ASP A 93 -3.39 -1.37 13.34
CA ASP A 93 -4.84 -1.40 13.28
C ASP A 93 -5.29 -1.52 11.81
N LEU A 94 -5.60 -2.74 11.38
CA LEU A 94 -5.99 -3.04 10.00
C LEU A 94 -7.52 -2.97 9.77
N ARG A 95 -8.30 -2.46 10.72
CA ARG A 95 -9.73 -2.24 10.50
C ARG A 95 -9.96 -1.28 9.34
N GLY A 96 -10.78 -1.67 8.37
CA GLY A 96 -11.06 -0.88 7.16
C GLY A 96 -9.91 -0.81 6.17
N ILE A 97 -8.94 -1.72 6.28
CA ILE A 97 -7.90 -2.00 5.28
C ILE A 97 -8.24 -3.33 4.61
N ASP A 98 -8.11 -3.40 3.30
CA ASP A 98 -8.51 -4.56 2.50
C ASP A 98 -7.31 -5.41 2.07
N TRP A 99 -6.12 -4.79 1.92
CA TRP A 99 -4.96 -5.44 1.35
C TRP A 99 -3.65 -4.93 1.92
N VAL A 100 -2.70 -5.85 2.17
CA VAL A 100 -1.34 -5.52 2.61
C VAL A 100 -0.33 -6.17 1.69
N ILE A 101 0.49 -5.35 1.04
CA ILE A 101 1.58 -5.76 0.16
C ILE A 101 2.90 -5.63 0.92
N VAL A 102 3.70 -6.69 0.96
CA VAL A 102 5.00 -6.68 1.65
C VAL A 102 6.12 -7.01 0.65
N GLY A 103 7.19 -6.24 0.70
CA GLY A 103 8.36 -6.47 -0.12
C GLY A 103 9.64 -5.82 0.41
N GLY A 104 10.76 -6.48 0.15
CA GLY A 104 12.09 -5.97 0.49
C GLY A 104 12.60 -4.96 -0.54
N GLU A 105 13.56 -4.14 -0.11
CA GLU A 105 14.23 -3.16 -0.96
C GLU A 105 15.04 -3.85 -2.06
N SER A 106 14.95 -3.33 -3.28
CA SER A 106 15.71 -3.82 -4.43
C SER A 106 16.65 -2.75 -4.95
N GLY A 107 17.83 -3.15 -5.47
CA GLY A 107 18.79 -2.23 -6.06
C GLY A 107 20.19 -2.34 -5.45
N ARG A 108 20.99 -1.27 -5.61
CA ARG A 108 22.36 -1.22 -5.06
C ARG A 108 22.32 -0.94 -3.55
N LYS A 109 23.00 -1.79 -2.76
CA LYS A 109 23.06 -1.68 -1.29
C LYS A 109 21.66 -1.65 -0.61
N PRO A 110 20.79 -2.63 -0.88
CA PRO A 110 19.45 -2.67 -0.28
C PRO A 110 19.55 -2.89 1.23
N ARG A 111 18.67 -2.23 1.97
CA ARG A 111 18.53 -2.49 3.40
C ARG A 111 17.93 -3.88 3.61
N PRO A 112 18.43 -4.67 4.58
CA PRO A 112 17.94 -6.02 4.81
C PRO A 112 16.51 -5.99 5.35
N MET A 113 15.68 -6.93 4.90
CA MET A 113 14.37 -7.23 5.48
C MET A 113 14.49 -8.52 6.30
N GLN A 114 13.91 -8.53 7.49
CA GLN A 114 13.90 -9.71 8.36
C GLN A 114 12.61 -10.50 8.15
N GLU A 115 12.72 -11.83 8.06
CA GLU A 115 11.59 -12.72 7.90
C GLU A 115 10.57 -12.58 9.05
N ALA A 116 11.05 -12.41 10.26
CA ALA A 116 10.20 -12.22 11.43
C ALA A 116 9.23 -11.02 11.30
N TRP A 117 9.65 -9.95 10.62
CA TRP A 117 8.77 -8.80 10.37
C TRP A 117 7.67 -9.13 9.37
N VAL A 118 8.00 -9.90 8.33
CA VAL A 118 7.05 -10.35 7.30
C VAL A 118 6.00 -11.28 7.90
N LEU A 119 6.44 -12.26 8.70
CA LEU A 119 5.57 -13.22 9.39
C LEU A 119 4.65 -12.53 10.42
N ASP A 120 5.15 -11.51 11.12
CA ASP A 120 4.31 -10.73 12.04
C ASP A 120 3.22 -9.97 11.30
N ILE A 121 3.54 -9.32 10.17
CA ILE A 121 2.54 -8.65 9.32
C ILE A 121 1.50 -9.65 8.80
N LYS A 122 1.95 -10.81 8.30
CA LYS A 122 1.06 -11.86 7.82
C LYS A 122 0.07 -12.30 8.91
N ARG A 123 0.56 -12.56 10.14
CA ARG A 123 -0.29 -12.90 11.27
C ARG A 123 -1.29 -11.81 11.60
N GLN A 124 -0.90 -10.52 11.54
CA GLN A 124 -1.81 -9.41 11.75
C GLN A 124 -2.90 -9.39 10.66
N CYS A 125 -2.56 -9.62 9.38
CA CYS A 125 -3.54 -9.74 8.30
C CYS A 125 -4.54 -10.88 8.56
N GLU A 126 -4.07 -12.04 9.01
CA GLU A 126 -4.92 -13.18 9.37
C GLU A 126 -5.90 -12.84 10.49
N LEU A 127 -5.45 -12.13 11.52
CA LEU A 127 -6.30 -11.71 12.65
C LEU A 127 -7.42 -10.73 12.24
N PHE A 128 -7.16 -9.88 11.27
CA PHE A 128 -8.14 -8.88 10.80
C PHE A 128 -8.92 -9.32 9.55
N GLY A 129 -8.60 -10.49 8.97
CA GLY A 129 -9.22 -10.97 7.73
C GLY A 129 -8.84 -10.13 6.50
N VAL A 130 -7.61 -9.62 6.46
CA VAL A 130 -7.07 -8.76 5.40
C VAL A 130 -6.25 -9.57 4.41
N ASP A 131 -6.40 -9.32 3.12
CA ASP A 131 -5.62 -9.98 2.08
C ASP A 131 -4.13 -9.67 2.21
N PHE A 132 -3.30 -10.72 2.19
CA PHE A 132 -1.85 -10.61 2.34
C PHE A 132 -1.15 -11.00 1.04
N PHE A 133 -0.30 -10.10 0.53
CA PHE A 133 0.51 -10.32 -0.67
C PHE A 133 2.00 -10.18 -0.35
N PHE A 134 2.77 -11.23 -0.59
CA PHE A 134 4.22 -11.18 -0.46
C PHE A 134 4.88 -11.03 -1.82
N LYS A 135 5.39 -9.83 -2.11
CA LYS A 135 5.90 -9.48 -3.43
C LYS A 135 7.29 -10.04 -3.70
N GLN A 136 8.22 -9.88 -2.76
CA GLN A 136 9.61 -10.32 -2.94
C GLN A 136 10.47 -10.09 -1.69
N TRP A 137 11.57 -10.83 -1.59
CA TRP A 137 12.60 -10.61 -0.56
C TRP A 137 13.47 -9.36 -0.84
N GLY A 138 13.55 -8.91 -2.10
CA GLY A 138 14.39 -7.78 -2.49
C GLY A 138 15.86 -8.18 -2.73
N GLY A 139 16.77 -7.26 -2.44
CA GLY A 139 18.22 -7.50 -2.64
C GLY A 139 18.76 -6.94 -3.96
N THR A 140 20.07 -7.11 -4.20
CA THR A 140 20.71 -6.67 -5.44
C THR A 140 20.22 -7.44 -6.66
N ASN A 141 19.85 -8.71 -6.47
CA ASN A 141 19.21 -9.56 -7.49
C ASN A 141 17.88 -10.09 -6.97
N LYS A 142 16.82 -9.30 -7.15
CA LYS A 142 15.47 -9.64 -6.68
C LYS A 142 14.91 -10.92 -7.28
N LYS A 143 15.33 -11.28 -8.52
CA LYS A 143 14.88 -12.52 -9.17
C LYS A 143 15.47 -13.75 -8.47
N LYS A 144 16.73 -13.67 -8.03
CA LYS A 144 17.40 -14.74 -7.29
C LYS A 144 16.87 -14.86 -5.86
N ALA A 145 16.54 -13.73 -5.22
CA ALA A 145 15.99 -13.72 -3.86
C ALA A 145 14.58 -14.34 -3.81
N GLY A 146 13.79 -14.18 -4.89
CA GLY A 146 12.49 -14.82 -5.03
C GLY A 146 11.38 -14.22 -4.17
N ARG A 147 10.28 -14.97 -4.07
CA ARG A 147 9.06 -14.58 -3.36
C ARG A 147 8.39 -15.73 -2.61
N VAL A 148 9.17 -16.73 -2.23
CA VAL A 148 8.67 -17.85 -1.43
C VAL A 148 8.78 -17.49 0.04
N LEU A 149 7.69 -17.61 0.78
CA LEU A 149 7.58 -17.42 2.23
C LEU A 149 6.86 -18.66 2.79
N GLU A 150 7.43 -19.31 3.81
CA GLU A 150 6.88 -20.56 4.38
C GLU A 150 6.58 -21.62 3.29
N GLY A 151 7.50 -21.78 2.32
CA GLY A 151 7.41 -22.82 1.28
C GLY A 151 6.43 -22.55 0.14
N ARG A 152 5.74 -21.40 0.11
CA ARG A 152 4.78 -21.06 -0.97
C ARG A 152 4.80 -19.57 -1.32
N THR A 153 4.10 -19.19 -2.39
CA THR A 153 3.77 -17.79 -2.70
C THR A 153 2.48 -17.37 -2.01
N TRP A 154 2.39 -16.08 -1.72
CA TRP A 154 1.23 -15.45 -1.09
C TRP A 154 0.75 -14.33 -2.02
N ASP A 155 -0.37 -14.56 -2.68
CA ASP A 155 -0.86 -13.76 -3.81
C ASP A 155 -2.29 -13.24 -3.60
N ALA A 156 -2.79 -13.19 -2.35
CA ALA A 156 -4.12 -12.69 -2.08
C ALA A 156 -4.26 -11.23 -2.53
N MET A 157 -5.38 -10.91 -3.15
CA MET A 157 -5.71 -9.58 -3.65
C MET A 157 -7.23 -9.39 -3.60
N PRO A 158 -7.74 -8.20 -3.22
CA PRO A 158 -9.16 -7.93 -3.21
C PRO A 158 -9.82 -8.17 -4.56
N VAL A 159 -11.01 -8.78 -4.52
CA VAL A 159 -11.86 -8.94 -5.70
C VAL A 159 -12.94 -7.88 -5.61
N VAL A 160 -12.97 -6.98 -6.60
CA VAL A 160 -14.06 -6.01 -6.76
C VAL A 160 -15.13 -6.66 -7.61
N ALA A 161 -16.29 -6.85 -7.02
CA ALA A 161 -17.46 -7.38 -7.72
C ALA A 161 -18.10 -6.33 -8.63
#